data_7c17850f1d380344cb30dd9d0b6da01d
#
_entry.id   7c17850f1d380344cb30dd9d0b6da01d
#
_cell.length_a   1.000
_cell.length_b   1.000
_cell.length_c   1.000
_cell.angle_alpha   90.00
_cell.angle_beta   90.00
_cell.angle_gamma   90.00
#
_symmetry.space_group_name_H-M   'P 1'
#
loop_
_entity.id
_entity.type
_entity.pdbx_description
1 polymer ?
#
loop_
_entity_poly.entity_id
_entity_poly.type
_entity_poly.pdbx_seq_one_letter_code
_entity_poly.pdbx_strand_id
1 'polypeptide(L)'
;NKLKKTKPILTPRFIPCCTDKLMEELREIQMAYGIPVQSHLSESKGEIDFVKLLRPDNSFYGDSYNEYDLFGKNDDINTDVKTVMAHCVWLKDEEISLIKKQGVFIAHCPQSNTNLSSGIAPVRKFLDEGLLVGLGSDVAGGYSTSILRAMADAIQCSKLRWRLVDTEQKPITLEEAFYMGTAG
;
A
#
# COMPACT_ATOMS: atom_id res chain seq x y z
N ASN A 1 -0.18 -9.12 26.57
CA ASN A 1 -0.17 -9.83 25.28
C ASN A 1 0.20 -11.30 25.50
N LYS A 2 -0.74 -12.23 25.28
CA LYS A 2 -0.48 -13.69 25.43
C LYS A 2 0.29 -14.25 24.24
N LEU A 3 0.39 -13.53 23.12
CA LEU A 3 1.06 -13.95 21.88
C LEU A 3 2.51 -13.46 21.90
N LYS A 4 3.47 -14.37 22.03
CA LYS A 4 4.91 -14.04 22.09
C LYS A 4 5.56 -13.92 20.69
N LYS A 5 4.97 -14.54 19.65
CA LYS A 5 5.57 -14.63 18.30
C LYS A 5 4.76 -13.95 17.20
N THR A 6 3.53 -13.50 17.50
CA THR A 6 2.64 -12.87 16.52
C THR A 6 2.01 -11.64 17.16
N LYS A 7 1.79 -10.62 16.34
CA LYS A 7 1.03 -9.42 16.73
C LYS A 7 -0.27 -9.36 15.91
N PRO A 8 -1.40 -8.93 16.48
CA PRO A 8 -2.60 -8.66 15.69
C PRO A 8 -2.38 -7.45 14.79
N ILE A 9 -3.09 -7.39 13.67
CA ILE A 9 -3.17 -6.25 12.79
C ILE A 9 -4.64 -6.01 12.42
N LEU A 10 -5.10 -4.76 12.47
CA LEU A 10 -6.43 -4.38 12.04
C LEU A 10 -6.48 -4.39 10.51
N THR A 11 -7.50 -5.03 9.95
CA THR A 11 -7.57 -5.21 8.51
C THR A 11 -8.96 -4.81 7.99
N PRO A 12 -9.30 -3.50 7.91
CA PRO A 12 -10.37 -3.08 7.02
C PRO A 12 -9.96 -3.49 5.61
N ARG A 13 -10.72 -4.35 4.96
CA ARG A 13 -10.26 -4.91 3.67
C ARG A 13 -9.98 -3.80 2.66
N PHE A 14 -10.97 -2.93 2.40
CA PHE A 14 -10.88 -1.72 1.59
C PHE A 14 -12.19 -0.92 1.72
N ILE A 15 -12.19 0.35 1.39
CA ILE A 15 -13.32 1.26 1.65
C ILE A 15 -14.66 0.75 1.10
N PRO A 16 -14.75 0.17 -0.11
CA PRO A 16 -16.04 -0.30 -0.65
C PRO A 16 -16.78 -1.34 0.20
N CYS A 17 -16.12 -2.08 1.07
CA CYS A 17 -16.77 -3.06 1.93
C CYS A 17 -16.74 -2.72 3.43
N CYS A 18 -16.40 -1.48 3.78
CA CYS A 18 -16.34 -1.00 5.16
C CYS A 18 -17.38 0.11 5.39
N THR A 19 -18.23 -0.08 6.38
CA THR A 19 -19.14 0.99 6.83
C THR A 19 -18.41 2.00 7.68
N ASP A 20 -18.93 3.23 7.78
CA ASP A 20 -18.39 4.28 8.65
C ASP A 20 -18.26 3.80 10.09
N LYS A 21 -19.32 3.16 10.59
CA LYS A 21 -19.34 2.59 11.93
C LYS A 21 -18.21 1.59 12.15
N LEU A 22 -17.91 0.70 11.17
CA LEU A 22 -16.78 -0.22 11.27
C LEU A 22 -15.45 0.53 11.32
N MET A 23 -15.29 1.56 10.51
CA MET A 23 -14.06 2.37 10.48
C MET A 23 -13.84 3.11 11.80
N GLU A 24 -14.91 3.67 12.39
CA GLU A 24 -14.88 4.31 13.71
C GLU A 24 -14.49 3.31 14.81
N GLU A 25 -15.12 2.14 14.85
CA GLU A 25 -14.81 1.08 15.83
C GLU A 25 -13.35 0.59 15.69
N LEU A 26 -12.84 0.46 14.46
CA LEU A 26 -11.44 0.09 14.22
C LEU A 26 -10.48 1.19 14.70
N ARG A 27 -10.83 2.47 14.51
CA ARG A 27 -10.08 3.59 15.07
C ARG A 27 -10.01 3.53 16.59
N GLU A 28 -11.14 3.30 17.24
CA GLU A 28 -11.21 3.18 18.71
C GLU A 28 -10.30 2.05 19.22
N ILE A 29 -10.33 0.89 18.56
CA ILE A 29 -9.46 -0.25 18.88
C ILE A 29 -7.99 0.10 18.66
N GLN A 30 -7.67 0.76 17.55
CA GLN A 30 -6.30 1.20 17.27
C GLN A 30 -5.78 2.13 18.37
N MET A 31 -6.57 3.15 18.73
CA MET A 31 -6.19 4.11 19.76
C MET A 31 -6.03 3.47 21.15
N ALA A 32 -6.93 2.53 21.49
CA ALA A 32 -6.91 1.86 22.79
C ALA A 32 -5.73 0.89 22.97
N TYR A 33 -5.28 0.23 21.90
CA TYR A 33 -4.33 -0.88 21.97
C TYR A 33 -3.05 -0.69 21.17
N GLY A 34 -2.91 0.38 20.39
CA GLY A 34 -1.74 0.63 19.54
C GLY A 34 -1.52 -0.47 18.48
N ILE A 35 -2.61 -0.98 17.88
CA ILE A 35 -2.54 -2.08 16.91
C ILE A 35 -2.26 -1.50 15.52
N PRO A 36 -1.29 -2.05 14.75
CA PRO A 36 -1.05 -1.66 13.37
C PRO A 36 -2.27 -1.90 12.47
N VAL A 37 -2.32 -1.20 11.34
CA VAL A 37 -3.39 -1.30 10.34
C VAL A 37 -2.82 -1.79 9.01
N GLN A 38 -3.58 -2.60 8.27
CA GLN A 38 -3.32 -2.88 6.87
C GLN A 38 -4.59 -2.80 6.05
N SER A 39 -4.47 -2.39 4.79
CA SER A 39 -5.59 -2.33 3.86
C SER A 39 -5.11 -2.30 2.41
N HIS A 40 -6.03 -2.12 1.44
CA HIS A 40 -5.76 -1.93 0.02
C HIS A 40 -5.98 -0.46 -0.35
N LEU A 41 -5.16 0.06 -1.25
CA LEU A 41 -5.21 1.46 -1.66
C LEU A 41 -4.96 1.61 -3.16
N SER A 42 -5.90 2.25 -3.84
CA SER A 42 -5.76 2.70 -5.23
C SER A 42 -5.22 1.60 -6.16
N GLU A 43 -5.76 0.38 -6.04
CA GLU A 43 -5.31 -0.77 -6.81
C GLU A 43 -5.73 -0.64 -8.28
N SER A 44 -6.98 -0.29 -8.54
CA SER A 44 -7.53 -0.14 -9.89
C SER A 44 -8.29 1.17 -10.07
N LYS A 45 -8.40 1.63 -11.32
CA LYS A 45 -9.17 2.84 -11.63
C LYS A 45 -10.65 2.69 -11.27
N GLY A 46 -11.24 1.53 -11.55
CA GLY A 46 -12.65 1.27 -11.21
C GLY A 46 -12.91 1.28 -9.71
N GLU A 47 -11.97 0.82 -8.90
CA GLU A 47 -12.04 0.93 -7.44
C GLU A 47 -12.00 2.38 -6.99
N ILE A 48 -11.07 3.18 -7.52
CA ILE A 48 -10.95 4.61 -7.21
C ILE A 48 -12.23 5.36 -7.57
N ASP A 49 -12.79 5.10 -8.75
CA ASP A 49 -14.03 5.72 -9.20
C ASP A 49 -15.20 5.34 -8.27
N PHE A 50 -15.25 4.08 -7.83
CA PHE A 50 -16.28 3.64 -6.89
C PHE A 50 -16.11 4.27 -5.50
N VAL A 51 -14.88 4.37 -4.98
CA VAL A 51 -14.61 5.08 -3.72
C VAL A 51 -15.01 6.56 -3.83
N LYS A 52 -14.75 7.20 -4.97
CA LYS A 52 -15.17 8.60 -5.20
C LYS A 52 -16.69 8.77 -5.19
N LEU A 53 -17.47 7.76 -5.61
CA LEU A 53 -18.93 7.77 -5.47
C LEU A 53 -19.38 7.62 -4.02
N LEU A 54 -18.68 6.79 -3.23
CA LEU A 54 -18.99 6.57 -1.82
C LEU A 54 -18.56 7.74 -0.93
N ARG A 55 -17.49 8.44 -1.32
CA ARG A 55 -16.83 9.53 -0.59
C ARG A 55 -16.62 10.75 -1.51
N PRO A 56 -17.70 11.43 -1.93
CA PRO A 56 -17.61 12.49 -2.93
C PRO A 56 -16.80 13.70 -2.46
N ASP A 57 -16.70 13.93 -1.16
CA ASP A 57 -15.98 15.07 -0.58
C ASP A 57 -14.47 14.85 -0.47
N ASN A 58 -13.99 13.60 -0.59
CA ASN A 58 -12.57 13.27 -0.49
C ASN A 58 -11.81 13.67 -1.76
N SER A 59 -10.62 14.24 -1.60
CA SER A 59 -9.77 14.66 -2.73
C SER A 59 -9.16 13.47 -3.45
N PHE A 60 -8.84 12.40 -2.71
CA PHE A 60 -8.29 11.14 -3.19
C PHE A 60 -8.64 9.99 -2.24
N TYR A 61 -8.34 8.76 -2.65
CA TYR A 61 -8.76 7.55 -1.93
C TYR A 61 -8.20 7.48 -0.49
N GLY A 62 -6.94 7.84 -0.29
CA GLY A 62 -6.27 7.81 1.02
C GLY A 62 -6.96 8.68 2.08
N ASP A 63 -7.65 9.75 1.68
CA ASP A 63 -8.42 10.58 2.60
C ASP A 63 -9.47 9.76 3.36
N SER A 64 -10.05 8.75 2.70
CA SER A 64 -11.06 7.86 3.31
C SER A 64 -10.54 7.01 4.48
N TYR A 65 -9.24 6.81 4.59
CA TYR A 65 -8.60 6.19 5.75
C TYR A 65 -8.11 7.24 6.74
N ASN A 66 -7.62 8.38 6.21
CA ASN A 66 -7.07 9.46 7.00
C ASN A 66 -8.13 10.13 7.89
N GLU A 67 -9.40 10.20 7.45
CA GLU A 67 -10.55 10.68 8.24
C GLU A 67 -10.73 9.91 9.55
N TYR A 68 -10.37 8.63 9.58
CA TYR A 68 -10.48 7.76 10.74
C TYR A 68 -9.15 7.56 11.48
N ASP A 69 -8.12 8.36 11.21
CA ASP A 69 -6.77 8.18 11.74
C ASP A 69 -6.18 6.77 11.47
N LEU A 70 -6.66 6.07 10.44
CA LEU A 70 -6.21 4.72 10.06
C LEU A 70 -5.16 4.73 8.94
N PHE A 71 -4.68 5.91 8.55
CA PHE A 71 -3.68 6.10 7.48
C PHE A 71 -2.27 6.39 8.01
N GLY A 72 -1.95 5.92 9.21
CA GLY A 72 -0.68 6.20 9.87
C GLY A 72 -0.71 7.47 10.73
N LYS A 73 0.29 7.61 11.59
CA LYS A 73 0.58 8.83 12.36
C LYS A 73 2.08 9.01 12.37
N ASN A 74 2.56 10.03 11.70
CA ASN A 74 3.99 10.26 11.54
C ASN A 74 4.58 11.14 12.62
N ASP A 75 4.16 11.02 13.86
CA ASP A 75 4.86 11.76 14.92
C ASP A 75 6.10 11.02 15.42
N ASP A 76 6.24 9.72 15.10
CA ASP A 76 7.45 8.95 15.41
C ASP A 76 7.50 7.65 14.59
N ILE A 77 8.53 7.48 13.74
CA ILE A 77 8.84 6.20 13.04
C ILE A 77 9.01 5.04 14.03
N ASN A 78 9.26 5.34 15.30
CA ASN A 78 9.44 4.37 16.36
C ASN A 78 8.12 3.96 17.06
N THR A 79 6.97 4.53 16.69
CA THR A 79 5.71 4.05 17.24
C THR A 79 5.33 2.69 16.66
N ASP A 80 4.81 1.78 17.49
CA ASP A 80 4.31 0.47 17.05
C ASP A 80 3.03 0.57 16.18
N VAL A 81 2.46 1.76 16.03
CA VAL A 81 1.23 2.03 15.28
C VAL A 81 1.58 2.39 13.84
N LYS A 82 1.75 1.38 13.02
CA LYS A 82 2.09 1.53 11.60
C LYS A 82 0.93 1.13 10.71
N THR A 83 0.87 1.76 9.53
CA THR A 83 -0.11 1.39 8.50
C THR A 83 0.60 0.86 7.27
N VAL A 84 0.11 -0.24 6.71
CA VAL A 84 0.57 -0.84 5.46
C VAL A 84 -0.56 -0.79 4.45
N MET A 85 -0.31 -0.19 3.29
CA MET A 85 -1.26 -0.12 2.18
C MET A 85 -0.77 -0.96 1.01
N ALA A 86 -1.58 -1.95 0.61
CA ALA A 86 -1.26 -2.82 -0.52
C ALA A 86 -1.54 -2.13 -1.85
N HIS A 87 -0.81 -2.52 -2.89
CA HIS A 87 -0.90 -2.16 -4.30
C HIS A 87 -0.43 -0.74 -4.65
N CYS A 88 -1.17 0.29 -4.28
CA CYS A 88 -0.82 1.70 -4.55
C CYS A 88 -0.50 1.99 -6.03
N VAL A 89 -1.27 1.39 -6.96
CA VAL A 89 -0.97 1.44 -8.41
C VAL A 89 -1.23 2.81 -9.01
N TRP A 90 -2.34 3.46 -8.60
CA TRP A 90 -2.87 4.68 -9.22
C TRP A 90 -2.92 5.86 -8.27
N LEU A 91 -1.85 6.06 -7.49
CA LEU A 91 -1.76 7.20 -6.56
C LEU A 91 -1.61 8.53 -7.31
N LYS A 92 -2.24 9.58 -6.78
CA LYS A 92 -1.98 10.97 -7.15
C LYS A 92 -0.75 11.49 -6.39
N ASP A 93 -0.15 12.57 -6.87
CA ASP A 93 1.06 13.16 -6.24
C ASP A 93 0.78 13.68 -4.83
N GLU A 94 -0.41 14.24 -4.61
CA GLU A 94 -0.87 14.69 -3.30
C GLU A 94 -1.05 13.51 -2.33
N GLU A 95 -1.53 12.38 -2.84
CA GLU A 95 -1.69 11.15 -2.06
C GLU A 95 -0.33 10.52 -1.70
N ILE A 96 0.63 10.53 -2.62
CA ILE A 96 2.04 10.17 -2.36
C ILE A 96 2.62 11.06 -1.25
N SER A 97 2.36 12.36 -1.30
CA SER A 97 2.81 13.30 -0.28
C SER A 97 2.18 13.00 1.08
N LEU A 98 0.89 12.61 1.12
CA LEU A 98 0.22 12.21 2.35
C LEU A 98 0.81 10.90 2.91
N ILE A 99 1.02 9.89 2.06
CA ILE A 99 1.67 8.62 2.43
C ILE A 99 3.02 8.88 3.12
N LYS A 100 3.85 9.73 2.51
CA LYS A 100 5.14 10.12 3.05
C LYS A 100 5.00 10.83 4.41
N LYS A 101 4.11 11.82 4.48
CA LYS A 101 3.85 12.58 5.70
C LYS A 101 3.36 11.69 6.84
N GLN A 102 2.51 10.72 6.57
CA GLN A 102 1.92 9.83 7.56
C GLN A 102 2.78 8.58 7.86
N GLY A 103 3.92 8.40 7.19
CA GLY A 103 4.81 7.25 7.39
C GLY A 103 4.15 5.92 7.04
N VAL A 104 3.28 5.91 6.02
CA VAL A 104 2.59 4.71 5.55
C VAL A 104 3.55 3.83 4.76
N PHE A 105 3.54 2.53 5.02
CA PHE A 105 4.27 1.53 4.27
C PHE A 105 3.45 1.07 3.05
N ILE A 106 4.12 0.87 1.93
CA ILE A 106 3.51 0.32 0.72
C ILE A 106 3.90 -1.15 0.58
N ALA A 107 2.91 -2.04 0.46
CA ALA A 107 3.13 -3.42 0.05
C ALA A 107 2.93 -3.53 -1.47
N HIS A 108 4.01 -3.49 -2.25
CA HIS A 108 3.96 -3.65 -3.69
C HIS A 108 3.73 -5.11 -4.07
N CYS A 109 2.65 -5.39 -4.81
CA CYS A 109 2.19 -6.74 -5.20
C CYS A 109 2.25 -6.89 -6.73
N PRO A 110 3.45 -6.99 -7.36
CA PRO A 110 3.58 -6.94 -8.82
C PRO A 110 2.84 -8.07 -9.53
N GLN A 111 2.83 -9.26 -8.94
CA GLN A 111 2.15 -10.43 -9.49
C GLN A 111 0.64 -10.24 -9.56
N SER A 112 0.04 -9.83 -8.46
CA SER A 112 -1.39 -9.58 -8.39
C SER A 112 -1.80 -8.44 -9.33
N ASN A 113 -1.08 -7.32 -9.28
CA ASN A 113 -1.38 -6.16 -10.12
C ASN A 113 -1.40 -6.48 -11.62
N THR A 114 -0.50 -7.37 -12.07
CA THR A 114 -0.47 -7.81 -13.47
C THR A 114 -1.51 -8.88 -13.76
N ASN A 115 -1.68 -9.86 -12.86
CA ASN A 115 -2.62 -10.96 -13.05
C ASN A 115 -4.09 -10.47 -13.09
N LEU A 116 -4.43 -9.51 -12.25
CA LEU A 116 -5.75 -8.89 -12.18
C LEU A 116 -5.92 -7.69 -13.14
N SER A 117 -4.90 -7.37 -13.93
CA SER A 117 -4.89 -6.22 -14.82
C SER A 117 -5.13 -4.87 -14.11
N SER A 118 -4.73 -4.78 -12.86
CA SER A 118 -4.86 -3.55 -12.04
C SER A 118 -3.96 -2.43 -12.59
N GLY A 119 -2.77 -2.78 -13.09
CA GLY A 119 -1.81 -1.84 -13.68
C GLY A 119 -0.38 -2.07 -13.20
N ILE A 120 0.52 -1.11 -13.49
CA ILE A 120 1.93 -1.17 -13.09
C ILE A 120 2.22 0.01 -12.14
N ALA A 121 2.45 -0.28 -10.87
CA ALA A 121 2.75 0.72 -9.86
C ALA A 121 4.06 1.48 -10.17
N PRO A 122 4.13 2.80 -9.89
CA PRO A 122 5.30 3.64 -10.15
C PRO A 122 6.37 3.48 -9.05
N VAL A 123 6.88 2.26 -8.84
CA VAL A 123 7.77 1.93 -7.71
C VAL A 123 9.03 2.77 -7.71
N ARG A 124 9.62 3.07 -8.89
CA ARG A 124 10.76 3.99 -9.00
C ARG A 124 10.46 5.33 -8.36
N LYS A 125 9.30 5.92 -8.68
CA LYS A 125 8.87 7.18 -8.09
C LYS A 125 8.74 7.09 -6.57
N PHE A 126 8.20 5.99 -6.06
CA PHE A 126 8.06 5.78 -4.61
C PHE A 126 9.43 5.76 -3.91
N LEU A 127 10.39 5.04 -4.48
CA LEU A 127 11.75 4.98 -3.93
C LEU A 127 12.47 6.33 -4.01
N ASP A 128 12.36 7.03 -5.13
CA ASP A 128 12.98 8.36 -5.32
C ASP A 128 12.38 9.41 -4.38
N GLU A 129 11.10 9.30 -4.07
CA GLU A 129 10.40 10.12 -3.06
C GLU A 129 10.73 9.71 -1.61
N GLY A 130 11.44 8.60 -1.41
CA GLY A 130 11.82 8.08 -0.10
C GLY A 130 10.67 7.41 0.66
N LEU A 131 9.69 6.84 -0.06
CA LEU A 131 8.62 6.05 0.56
C LEU A 131 9.13 4.68 1.01
N LEU A 132 8.50 4.14 2.04
CA LEU A 132 8.79 2.82 2.57
C LEU A 132 8.04 1.76 1.75
N VAL A 133 8.76 0.96 0.98
CA VAL A 133 8.18 -0.02 0.06
C VAL A 133 8.73 -1.41 0.34
N GLY A 134 7.82 -2.35 0.65
CA GLY A 134 8.11 -3.77 0.72
C GLY A 134 7.38 -4.55 -0.37
N LEU A 135 7.72 -5.82 -0.57
CA LEU A 135 7.06 -6.70 -1.53
C LEU A 135 6.03 -7.59 -0.85
N GLY A 136 4.88 -7.74 -1.50
CA GLY A 136 3.82 -8.68 -1.15
C GLY A 136 3.58 -9.70 -2.26
N SER A 137 3.18 -10.92 -1.88
CA SER A 137 2.77 -11.95 -2.84
C SER A 137 1.32 -11.80 -3.27
N ASP A 138 0.49 -11.31 -2.36
CA ASP A 138 -0.97 -11.23 -2.54
C ASP A 138 -1.57 -12.50 -3.16
N VAL A 139 -1.14 -13.67 -2.67
CA VAL A 139 -1.69 -14.96 -3.12
C VAL A 139 -3.15 -15.10 -2.61
N ALA A 140 -4.18 -15.42 -3.46
CA ALA A 140 -4.14 -15.88 -4.83
C ALA A 140 -4.53 -14.81 -5.90
N GLY A 141 -4.45 -13.50 -5.63
CA GLY A 141 -4.37 -12.49 -6.69
C GLY A 141 -3.03 -12.65 -7.42
N GLY A 142 -1.93 -12.74 -6.67
CA GLY A 142 -0.64 -13.20 -7.18
C GLY A 142 -0.60 -14.73 -7.34
N TYR A 143 0.14 -15.22 -8.32
CA TYR A 143 0.22 -16.63 -8.69
C TYR A 143 1.26 -17.45 -7.89
N SER A 144 2.05 -16.81 -7.03
CA SER A 144 3.12 -17.46 -6.26
C SER A 144 3.27 -16.87 -4.86
N THR A 145 3.55 -17.74 -3.87
CA THR A 145 3.89 -17.33 -2.50
C THR A 145 5.35 -16.89 -2.35
N SER A 146 6.17 -17.02 -3.40
CA SER A 146 7.61 -16.76 -3.35
C SER A 146 7.91 -15.27 -3.49
N ILE A 147 8.49 -14.66 -2.46
CA ILE A 147 8.99 -13.28 -2.51
C ILE A 147 10.16 -13.14 -3.51
N LEU A 148 10.97 -14.17 -3.72
CA LEU A 148 12.00 -14.16 -4.75
C LEU A 148 11.40 -14.03 -6.17
N ARG A 149 10.23 -14.63 -6.42
CA ARG A 149 9.49 -14.38 -7.67
C ARG A 149 8.93 -12.97 -7.72
N ALA A 150 8.36 -12.47 -6.62
CA ALA A 150 7.87 -11.10 -6.56
C ALA A 150 8.98 -10.08 -6.84
N MET A 151 10.22 -10.33 -6.39
CA MET A 151 11.39 -9.49 -6.75
C MET A 151 11.64 -9.46 -8.26
N ALA A 152 11.66 -10.64 -8.91
CA ALA A 152 11.85 -10.74 -10.35
C ALA A 152 10.72 -10.01 -11.12
N ASP A 153 9.47 -10.22 -10.71
CA ASP A 153 8.32 -9.59 -11.34
C ASP A 153 8.29 -8.07 -11.11
N ALA A 154 8.70 -7.59 -9.93
CA ALA A 154 8.84 -6.16 -9.67
C ALA A 154 9.83 -5.48 -10.62
N ILE A 155 11.00 -6.13 -10.87
CA ILE A 155 12.00 -5.62 -11.82
C ILE A 155 11.42 -5.63 -13.25
N GLN A 156 10.74 -6.70 -13.66
CA GLN A 156 10.16 -6.80 -15.00
C GLN A 156 9.07 -5.75 -15.20
N CYS A 157 8.14 -5.62 -14.25
CA CYS A 157 7.11 -4.60 -14.28
C CYS A 157 7.70 -3.18 -14.36
N SER A 158 8.74 -2.90 -13.57
CA SER A 158 9.43 -1.62 -13.60
C SER A 158 10.07 -1.32 -14.96
N LYS A 159 10.65 -2.33 -15.63
CA LYS A 159 11.19 -2.19 -17.01
C LYS A 159 10.07 -1.93 -18.02
N LEU A 160 8.94 -2.63 -17.91
CA LEU A 160 7.78 -2.39 -18.77
C LEU A 160 7.22 -0.99 -18.57
N ARG A 161 7.08 -0.54 -17.33
CA ARG A 161 6.64 0.82 -17.03
C ARG A 161 7.57 1.86 -17.67
N TRP A 162 8.89 1.72 -17.47
CA TRP A 162 9.88 2.59 -18.09
C TRP A 162 9.75 2.67 -19.61
N ARG A 163 9.52 1.55 -20.27
CA ARG A 163 9.44 1.51 -21.75
C ARG A 163 8.12 1.96 -22.33
N LEU A 164 7.01 1.73 -21.63
CA LEU A 164 5.66 1.86 -22.18
C LEU A 164 4.87 3.02 -21.57
N VAL A 165 5.26 3.50 -20.38
CA VAL A 165 4.45 4.49 -19.64
C VAL A 165 5.24 5.76 -19.37
N ASP A 166 6.45 5.65 -18.83
CA ASP A 166 7.24 6.79 -18.37
C ASP A 166 8.73 6.51 -18.53
N THR A 167 9.33 7.04 -19.61
CA THR A 167 10.74 6.84 -19.95
C THR A 167 11.73 7.58 -19.05
N GLU A 168 11.28 8.52 -18.24
CA GLU A 168 12.11 9.25 -17.27
C GLU A 168 12.36 8.43 -16.00
N GLN A 169 11.42 7.56 -15.62
CA GLN A 169 11.51 6.73 -14.44
C GLN A 169 12.28 5.42 -14.74
N LYS A 170 13.60 5.44 -14.60
CA LYS A 170 14.44 4.24 -14.81
C LYS A 170 13.94 3.03 -14.01
N PRO A 171 14.17 1.80 -14.51
CA PRO A 171 13.79 0.58 -13.79
C PRO A 171 14.46 0.49 -12.41
N ILE A 172 13.81 -0.19 -11.49
CA ILE A 172 14.43 -0.56 -10.21
C ILE A 172 15.56 -1.57 -10.45
N THR A 173 16.58 -1.54 -9.59
CA THR A 173 17.74 -2.44 -9.66
C THR A 173 17.45 -3.76 -8.92
N LEU A 174 18.37 -4.73 -9.07
CA LEU A 174 18.30 -5.99 -8.32
C LEU A 174 18.46 -5.74 -6.82
N GLU A 175 19.37 -4.85 -6.43
CA GLU A 175 19.63 -4.49 -5.03
C GLU A 175 18.41 -3.86 -4.39
N GLU A 176 17.72 -2.97 -5.09
CA GLU A 176 16.47 -2.35 -4.61
C GLU A 176 15.35 -3.38 -4.48
N ALA A 177 15.19 -4.28 -5.45
CA ALA A 177 14.21 -5.35 -5.37
C ALA A 177 14.52 -6.32 -4.22
N PHE A 178 15.81 -6.61 -3.99
CA PHE A 178 16.24 -7.45 -2.87
C PHE A 178 15.97 -6.78 -1.52
N TYR A 179 16.28 -5.47 -1.41
CA TYR A 179 15.95 -4.69 -0.22
C TYR A 179 14.45 -4.73 0.09
N MET A 180 13.59 -4.40 -0.90
CA MET A 180 12.14 -4.42 -0.74
C MET A 180 11.59 -5.81 -0.35
N GLY A 181 12.24 -6.89 -0.77
CA GLY A 181 11.81 -8.25 -0.46
C GLY A 181 12.36 -8.81 0.85
N THR A 182 13.25 -8.09 1.54
CA THR A 182 13.91 -8.56 2.78
C THR A 182 13.83 -7.60 3.94
N ALA A 183 14.12 -6.34 3.73
CA ALA A 183 14.25 -5.31 4.78
C ALA A 183 13.32 -4.10 4.55
N GLY A 184 12.67 -4.05 3.40
CA GLY A 184 11.72 -2.99 3.03
C GLY A 184 10.37 -3.12 3.70
#